data_9c1015ed4af819e7dccf7904e2bcfbac
#
_entry.id   9c1015ed4af819e7dccf7904e2bcfbac
#
_cell.length_a   1.000
_cell.length_b   1.000
_cell.length_c   1.000
_cell.angle_alpha   90.00
_cell.angle_beta   90.00
_cell.angle_gamma   90.00
#
_symmetry.space_group_name_H-M   'P 1'
#
loop_
_entity.id
_entity.type
_entity.pdbx_description
1 polymer ?
#
loop_
_entity_poly.entity_id
_entity_poly.type
_entity_poly.pdbx_seq_one_letter_code
_entity_poly.pdbx_strand_id
1 'polypeptide(L)'
;MFGVSAPQRAPVTGARFHLGPLITLVALLATGTAHAAAPTCQPARFDAEVSVRQVYDGDTVALADGRRLCFIGINTPERGRRERPAEPLAEAARRFLTTRLPPGTRLRLRYDADREDRYHRLLAHPFLLDGTNLSAALIEAGLGFAIVVPPNADFIDCYAAAEARARAAGRGVWAEPYYAPREAGTLVPADAGFRRLTGTVQKLGYGRSSFYLDLAPGVAIRLHARDQIYFQGFALESLVGRSVTVRGWLRQYKGRWRMPLRHPAMLETPPAWEKPSLSE
;
A
#
# COMPACT_ATOMS: atom_id res chain seq x y z
N MET A 1 -65.43 -34.23 86.28
CA MET A 1 -64.06 -33.99 86.77
C MET A 1 -63.36 -33.11 85.77
N PHE A 2 -63.10 -31.98 86.24
CA PHE A 2 -62.28 -30.90 85.76
C PHE A 2 -61.98 -30.77 84.26
N GLY A 3 -62.68 -29.82 83.61
CA GLY A 3 -62.30 -29.21 82.33
C GLY A 3 -61.33 -28.08 82.53
N VAL A 4 -60.42 -27.94 81.63
CA VAL A 4 -59.55 -26.79 81.57
C VAL A 4 -59.71 -26.13 80.15
N SER A 5 -60.24 -24.89 80.21
CA SER A 5 -60.39 -24.00 79.04
C SER A 5 -59.07 -23.55 78.52
N ALA A 6 -58.88 -23.59 77.19
CA ALA A 6 -57.76 -23.00 76.49
C ALA A 6 -58.09 -21.54 76.07
N PRO A 7 -57.16 -20.59 76.09
CA PRO A 7 -57.45 -19.20 75.71
C PRO A 7 -57.38 -19.01 74.20
N GLN A 8 -58.29 -18.21 73.69
CA GLN A 8 -58.35 -17.74 72.30
C GLN A 8 -57.20 -16.78 71.99
N ARG A 9 -56.51 -17.01 70.88
CA ARG A 9 -55.52 -16.08 70.31
C ARG A 9 -56.18 -15.15 69.27
N ALA A 10 -55.96 -13.86 69.44
CA ALA A 10 -56.34 -12.81 68.49
C ALA A 10 -55.57 -12.89 67.14
N PRO A 11 -56.19 -12.41 66.05
CA PRO A 11 -55.55 -12.44 64.74
C PRO A 11 -54.50 -11.32 64.59
N VAL A 12 -53.30 -11.69 64.16
CA VAL A 12 -52.24 -10.75 63.81
C VAL A 12 -52.43 -10.32 62.37
N THR A 13 -52.69 -9.04 62.14
CA THR A 13 -52.79 -8.39 60.83
C THR A 13 -51.39 -8.33 60.23
N GLY A 14 -51.18 -9.15 59.18
CA GLY A 14 -49.91 -9.14 58.38
C GLY A 14 -49.88 -7.93 57.46
N ALA A 15 -48.92 -7.05 57.68
CA ALA A 15 -48.54 -6.01 56.72
C ALA A 15 -47.88 -6.61 55.47
N ARG A 16 -48.53 -6.46 54.33
CA ARG A 16 -47.96 -6.83 53.02
C ARG A 16 -47.03 -5.74 52.59
N PHE A 17 -45.70 -6.03 52.59
CA PHE A 17 -44.72 -5.21 51.90
C PHE A 17 -44.78 -5.55 50.43
N HIS A 18 -45.16 -4.59 49.58
CA HIS A 18 -45.04 -4.64 48.15
C HIS A 18 -43.56 -4.31 47.78
N LEU A 19 -42.79 -5.32 47.45
CA LEU A 19 -41.52 -5.10 46.71
C LEU A 19 -41.88 -4.77 45.26
N GLY A 20 -41.73 -3.51 44.89
CA GLY A 20 -41.73 -3.09 43.49
C GLY A 20 -40.49 -3.59 42.77
N PRO A 21 -40.59 -3.95 41.48
CA PRO A 21 -39.40 -4.39 40.73
C PRO A 21 -38.44 -3.20 40.53
N LEU A 22 -37.23 -3.35 41.03
CA LEU A 22 -36.10 -2.45 40.72
C LEU A 22 -35.73 -2.67 39.23
N ILE A 23 -36.17 -1.77 38.35
CA ILE A 23 -35.73 -1.76 36.95
C ILE A 23 -34.32 -1.16 36.94
N THR A 24 -33.30 -2.04 36.86
CA THR A 24 -31.91 -1.63 36.65
C THR A 24 -31.76 -1.20 35.20
N LEU A 25 -31.74 0.09 34.96
CA LEU A 25 -31.43 0.67 33.63
C LEU A 25 -29.97 0.45 33.32
N VAL A 26 -29.65 -0.61 32.56
CA VAL A 26 -28.29 -0.81 32.02
C VAL A 26 -28.09 0.17 30.87
N ALA A 27 -27.38 1.27 31.12
CA ALA A 27 -26.96 2.19 30.09
C ALA A 27 -25.88 1.50 29.23
N LEU A 28 -26.25 1.05 28.05
CA LEU A 28 -25.31 0.55 27.03
C LEU A 28 -24.52 1.75 26.50
N LEU A 29 -23.31 1.97 27.04
CA LEU A 29 -22.33 2.88 26.45
C LEU A 29 -21.90 2.30 25.12
N ALA A 30 -22.53 2.71 24.03
CA ALA A 30 -22.03 2.46 22.67
C ALA A 30 -20.72 3.22 22.51
N THR A 31 -19.60 2.54 22.72
CA THR A 31 -18.28 3.04 22.30
C THR A 31 -18.24 3.04 20.79
N GLY A 32 -18.65 4.17 20.20
CA GLY A 32 -18.48 4.42 18.78
C GLY A 32 -16.98 4.38 18.45
N THR A 33 -16.52 3.28 17.86
CA THR A 33 -15.20 3.25 17.23
C THR A 33 -15.23 4.27 16.09
N ALA A 34 -14.56 5.41 16.29
CA ALA A 34 -14.32 6.35 15.22
C ALA A 34 -13.54 5.61 14.11
N HIS A 35 -14.24 5.18 13.07
CA HIS A 35 -13.58 4.72 11.85
C HIS A 35 -12.87 5.92 11.25
N ALA A 36 -11.55 5.91 11.28
CA ALA A 36 -10.77 6.87 10.50
C ALA A 36 -11.25 6.76 9.04
N ALA A 37 -11.66 7.88 8.45
CA ALA A 37 -12.09 7.91 7.07
C ALA A 37 -10.96 7.34 6.18
N ALA A 38 -11.32 6.45 5.25
CA ALA A 38 -10.33 5.90 4.32
C ALA A 38 -9.64 7.06 3.57
N PRO A 39 -8.31 7.01 3.38
CA PRO A 39 -7.59 8.07 2.71
C PRO A 39 -8.17 8.31 1.31
N THR A 40 -8.48 9.57 1.00
CA THR A 40 -9.08 9.94 -0.27
C THR A 40 -8.07 9.81 -1.39
N CYS A 41 -8.47 9.20 -2.50
CA CYS A 41 -7.69 9.17 -3.74
C CYS A 41 -7.99 10.37 -4.65
N GLN A 42 -8.62 11.41 -4.12
CA GLN A 42 -9.06 12.58 -4.87
C GLN A 42 -8.13 13.76 -4.63
N PRO A 43 -7.67 14.46 -5.68
CA PRO A 43 -6.92 15.70 -5.53
C PRO A 43 -7.87 16.87 -5.23
N ALA A 44 -7.36 17.90 -4.56
CA ALA A 44 -8.09 19.15 -4.36
C ALA A 44 -8.38 19.87 -5.70
N ARG A 45 -7.54 19.64 -6.72
CA ARG A 45 -7.69 20.19 -8.07
C ARG A 45 -7.00 19.29 -9.09
N PHE A 46 -7.42 19.39 -10.34
CA PHE A 46 -6.74 18.81 -11.50
C PHE A 46 -5.91 19.87 -12.20
N ASP A 47 -4.79 19.44 -12.79
CA ASP A 47 -3.82 20.35 -13.42
C ASP A 47 -3.99 20.39 -14.95
N ALA A 48 -4.52 19.32 -15.56
CA ALA A 48 -4.72 19.22 -17.00
C ALA A 48 -5.86 18.26 -17.33
N GLU A 49 -6.33 18.37 -18.57
CA GLU A 49 -7.22 17.40 -19.19
C GLU A 49 -6.62 16.96 -20.53
N VAL A 50 -6.66 15.67 -20.81
CA VAL A 50 -6.07 15.06 -22.00
C VAL A 50 -7.01 14.01 -22.58
N SER A 51 -6.82 13.67 -23.87
CA SER A 51 -7.55 12.58 -24.52
C SER A 51 -6.61 11.39 -24.79
N VAL A 52 -7.08 10.20 -24.51
CA VAL A 52 -6.36 8.94 -24.75
C VAL A 52 -6.49 8.57 -26.23
N ARG A 53 -5.37 8.21 -26.87
CA ARG A 53 -5.34 7.63 -28.19
C ARG A 53 -5.29 6.11 -28.14
N GLN A 54 -4.43 5.55 -27.24
CA GLN A 54 -4.19 4.11 -27.16
C GLN A 54 -3.58 3.73 -25.83
N VAL A 55 -3.93 2.55 -25.31
CA VAL A 55 -3.30 1.92 -24.17
C VAL A 55 -2.11 1.07 -24.63
N TYR A 56 -0.91 1.31 -24.10
CA TYR A 56 0.29 0.51 -24.37
C TYR A 56 0.40 -0.69 -23.45
N ASP A 57 0.36 -0.44 -22.14
CA ASP A 57 0.46 -1.45 -21.09
C ASP A 57 -0.39 -1.04 -19.85
N GLY A 58 -0.15 -1.66 -18.72
CA GLY A 58 -0.96 -1.46 -17.51
C GLY A 58 -0.83 -0.08 -16.87
N ASP A 59 0.20 0.70 -17.20
CA ASP A 59 0.46 2.02 -16.60
C ASP A 59 0.91 3.08 -17.62
N THR A 60 0.82 2.78 -18.92
CA THR A 60 1.28 3.71 -19.96
C THR A 60 0.27 3.81 -21.09
N VAL A 61 -0.13 5.05 -21.42
CA VAL A 61 -1.03 5.34 -22.53
C VAL A 61 -0.40 6.36 -23.50
N ALA A 62 -0.80 6.29 -24.78
CA ALA A 62 -0.55 7.36 -25.73
C ALA A 62 -1.71 8.36 -25.68
N LEU A 63 -1.39 9.64 -25.74
CA LEU A 63 -2.32 10.74 -25.79
C LEU A 63 -2.58 11.14 -27.24
N ALA A 64 -3.70 11.83 -27.48
CA ALA A 64 -4.09 12.32 -28.80
C ALA A 64 -3.09 13.35 -29.35
N ASP A 65 -2.40 14.09 -28.48
CA ASP A 65 -1.36 15.07 -28.83
C ASP A 65 0.01 14.45 -29.14
N GLY A 66 0.13 13.11 -29.13
CA GLY A 66 1.34 12.36 -29.45
C GLY A 66 2.23 12.06 -28.25
N ARG A 67 2.04 12.69 -27.09
CA ARG A 67 2.78 12.38 -25.87
C ARG A 67 2.42 11.00 -25.34
N ARG A 68 3.33 10.44 -24.51
CA ARG A 68 3.04 9.26 -23.69
C ARG A 68 2.85 9.69 -22.24
N LEU A 69 1.78 9.20 -21.62
CA LEU A 69 1.53 9.37 -20.21
C LEU A 69 1.89 8.07 -19.49
N CYS A 70 2.81 8.14 -18.53
CA CYS A 70 3.12 7.08 -17.58
C CYS A 70 2.43 7.40 -16.24
N PHE A 71 1.65 6.46 -15.75
CA PHE A 71 0.97 6.59 -14.47
C PHE A 71 1.99 6.48 -13.35
N ILE A 72 1.98 7.42 -12.42
CA ILE A 72 2.86 7.39 -11.25
C ILE A 72 2.15 6.81 -10.03
N GLY A 73 2.96 6.38 -9.04
CA GLY A 73 2.46 5.71 -7.84
C GLY A 73 2.16 4.21 -8.01
N ILE A 74 2.33 3.67 -9.22
CA ILE A 74 2.09 2.26 -9.53
C ILE A 74 3.23 1.69 -10.39
N ASN A 75 3.50 0.39 -10.23
CA ASN A 75 4.26 -0.41 -11.18
C ASN A 75 3.42 -1.62 -11.58
N THR A 76 3.06 -1.70 -12.84
CA THR A 76 2.32 -2.84 -13.38
C THR A 76 3.27 -3.88 -13.98
N PRO A 77 2.83 -5.15 -14.10
CA PRO A 77 3.55 -6.18 -14.84
C PRO A 77 3.92 -5.73 -16.25
N GLU A 78 5.18 -5.97 -16.64
CA GLU A 78 5.73 -5.54 -17.92
C GLU A 78 5.28 -6.46 -19.06
N ARG A 79 4.87 -5.87 -20.16
CA ARG A 79 4.65 -6.63 -21.41
C ARG A 79 5.98 -7.08 -21.99
N GLY A 80 5.97 -8.26 -22.59
CA GLY A 80 7.14 -8.78 -23.26
C GLY A 80 7.62 -7.85 -24.39
N ARG A 81 8.94 -7.72 -24.51
CA ARG A 81 9.60 -6.96 -25.59
C ARG A 81 10.81 -7.72 -26.07
N ARG A 82 10.90 -7.94 -27.39
CA ARG A 82 11.98 -8.69 -28.02
C ARG A 82 12.19 -10.05 -27.33
N GLU A 83 13.35 -10.28 -26.71
CA GLU A 83 13.71 -11.53 -26.02
C GLU A 83 13.18 -11.67 -24.60
N ARG A 84 12.51 -10.63 -24.05
CA ARG A 84 11.92 -10.70 -22.72
C ARG A 84 10.46 -11.15 -22.82
N PRO A 85 10.07 -12.27 -22.21
CA PRO A 85 8.67 -12.68 -22.16
C PRO A 85 7.84 -11.66 -21.37
N ALA A 86 6.54 -11.65 -21.60
CA ALA A 86 5.63 -10.87 -20.78
C ALA A 86 5.60 -11.41 -19.35
N GLU A 87 5.56 -10.52 -18.39
CA GLU A 87 5.33 -10.89 -17.00
C GLU A 87 3.88 -11.35 -16.80
N PRO A 88 3.61 -12.29 -15.88
CA PRO A 88 2.26 -12.68 -15.53
C PRO A 88 1.39 -11.46 -15.24
N LEU A 89 0.13 -11.47 -15.64
CA LEU A 89 -0.87 -10.40 -15.48
C LEU A 89 -0.61 -9.11 -16.30
N ALA A 90 0.46 -8.98 -17.07
CA ALA A 90 0.71 -7.80 -17.91
C ALA A 90 -0.45 -7.51 -18.87
N GLU A 91 -0.95 -8.55 -19.54
CA GLU A 91 -2.08 -8.41 -20.45
C GLU A 91 -3.41 -8.16 -19.71
N ALA A 92 -3.56 -8.68 -18.49
CA ALA A 92 -4.73 -8.37 -17.65
C ALA A 92 -4.76 -6.90 -17.24
N ALA A 93 -3.61 -6.33 -16.83
CA ALA A 93 -3.48 -4.91 -16.51
C ALA A 93 -3.77 -4.03 -17.73
N ARG A 94 -3.23 -4.39 -18.91
CA ARG A 94 -3.52 -3.69 -20.14
C ARG A 94 -5.01 -3.75 -20.51
N ARG A 95 -5.65 -4.92 -20.44
CA ARG A 95 -7.09 -5.06 -20.71
C ARG A 95 -7.95 -4.25 -19.76
N PHE A 96 -7.58 -4.21 -18.47
CA PHE A 96 -8.27 -3.39 -17.47
C PHE A 96 -8.35 -1.92 -17.92
N LEU A 97 -7.23 -1.37 -18.40
CA LEU A 97 -7.20 0.00 -18.93
C LEU A 97 -7.91 0.11 -20.29
N THR A 98 -7.68 -0.82 -21.22
CA THR A 98 -8.27 -0.75 -22.57
C THR A 98 -9.80 -0.71 -22.54
N THR A 99 -10.42 -1.46 -21.62
CA THR A 99 -11.88 -1.46 -21.44
C THR A 99 -12.39 -0.12 -20.90
N ARG A 100 -11.60 0.57 -20.09
CA ARG A 100 -11.99 1.86 -19.46
C ARG A 100 -11.59 3.07 -20.28
N LEU A 101 -10.63 2.89 -21.19
CA LEU A 101 -9.99 3.95 -21.97
C LEU A 101 -10.06 3.65 -23.48
N PRO A 102 -11.26 3.51 -24.07
CA PRO A 102 -11.38 3.52 -25.51
C PRO A 102 -10.77 4.80 -26.10
N PRO A 103 -10.31 4.80 -27.37
CA PRO A 103 -9.79 5.99 -28.03
C PRO A 103 -10.76 7.18 -27.90
N GLY A 104 -10.21 8.36 -27.57
CA GLY A 104 -10.99 9.57 -27.31
C GLY A 104 -11.43 9.77 -25.87
N THR A 105 -11.24 8.79 -24.99
CA THR A 105 -11.55 8.95 -23.55
C THR A 105 -10.77 10.13 -22.97
N ARG A 106 -11.50 11.01 -22.27
CA ARG A 106 -10.90 12.16 -21.57
C ARG A 106 -10.45 11.72 -20.18
N LEU A 107 -9.24 12.16 -19.81
CA LEU A 107 -8.66 12.00 -18.47
C LEU A 107 -8.36 13.37 -17.88
N ARG A 108 -8.59 13.48 -16.58
CA ARG A 108 -8.04 14.57 -15.77
C ARG A 108 -6.73 14.11 -15.17
N LEU A 109 -5.74 14.98 -15.16
CA LEU A 109 -4.41 14.70 -14.63
C LEU A 109 -4.14 15.53 -13.38
N ARG A 110 -3.54 14.88 -12.38
CA ARG A 110 -2.87 15.55 -11.29
C ARG A 110 -1.38 15.30 -11.43
N TYR A 111 -0.60 16.37 -11.61
CA TYR A 111 0.86 16.31 -11.59
C TYR A 111 1.37 16.25 -10.17
N ASP A 112 2.52 15.62 -10.00
CA ASP A 112 3.34 15.67 -8.80
C ASP A 112 4.58 16.54 -9.06
N ALA A 113 5.62 16.42 -8.24
CA ALA A 113 6.83 17.24 -8.32
C ALA A 113 7.54 17.15 -9.67
N ASP A 114 7.86 15.94 -10.12
CA ASP A 114 8.41 15.69 -11.46
C ASP A 114 7.28 15.36 -12.43
N ARG A 115 7.22 16.13 -13.55
CA ARG A 115 6.17 15.99 -14.57
C ARG A 115 6.60 15.20 -15.79
N GLU A 116 7.89 14.90 -15.90
CA GLU A 116 8.48 14.20 -17.06
C GLU A 116 9.61 13.28 -16.59
N ASP A 117 9.74 12.13 -17.21
CA ASP A 117 10.86 11.25 -16.97
C ASP A 117 11.99 11.46 -18.01
N ARG A 118 13.11 10.77 -17.79
CA ARG A 118 14.28 10.83 -18.68
C ARG A 118 14.02 10.33 -20.11
N TYR A 119 12.85 9.77 -20.38
CA TYR A 119 12.43 9.30 -21.71
C TYR A 119 11.37 10.21 -22.33
N HIS A 120 11.18 11.41 -21.77
CA HIS A 120 10.18 12.40 -22.19
C HIS A 120 8.74 11.90 -22.13
N ARG A 121 8.45 10.99 -21.17
CA ARG A 121 7.08 10.59 -20.87
C ARG A 121 6.51 11.53 -19.82
N LEU A 122 5.29 12.00 -20.05
CA LEU A 122 4.52 12.76 -19.08
C LEU A 122 4.26 11.87 -17.86
N LEU A 123 4.48 12.39 -16.66
CA LEU A 123 4.24 11.74 -15.39
C LEU A 123 3.04 12.39 -14.71
N ALA A 124 2.00 11.62 -14.39
CA ALA A 124 0.86 12.12 -13.65
C ALA A 124 0.06 10.99 -12.99
N HIS A 125 -0.79 11.39 -12.05
CA HIS A 125 -1.89 10.57 -11.53
C HIS A 125 -3.11 10.78 -12.41
N PRO A 126 -3.60 9.75 -13.13
CA PRO A 126 -4.72 9.87 -14.05
C PRO A 126 -6.05 9.57 -13.36
N PHE A 127 -7.06 10.36 -13.72
CA PHE A 127 -8.44 10.23 -13.23
C PHE A 127 -9.41 10.20 -14.38
N LEU A 128 -10.44 9.35 -14.27
CA LEU A 128 -11.62 9.46 -15.09
C LEU A 128 -12.43 10.73 -14.73
N LEU A 129 -13.37 11.12 -15.59
CA LEU A 129 -14.19 12.30 -15.34
C LEU A 129 -15.11 12.14 -14.12
N ASP A 130 -15.46 10.90 -13.76
CA ASP A 130 -16.22 10.57 -12.55
C ASP A 130 -15.36 10.66 -11.25
N GLY A 131 -14.06 10.94 -11.40
CA GLY A 131 -13.11 11.05 -10.29
C GLY A 131 -12.38 9.75 -9.94
N THR A 132 -12.62 8.65 -10.64
CA THR A 132 -11.89 7.39 -10.41
C THR A 132 -10.39 7.56 -10.65
N ASN A 133 -9.56 7.36 -9.62
CA ASN A 133 -8.12 7.30 -9.73
C ASN A 133 -7.72 5.96 -10.35
N LEU A 134 -7.18 5.98 -11.58
CA LEU A 134 -6.86 4.75 -12.31
C LEU A 134 -5.69 3.96 -11.72
N SER A 135 -4.68 4.65 -11.14
CA SER A 135 -3.59 3.96 -10.43
C SER A 135 -4.13 3.20 -9.21
N ALA A 136 -4.98 3.84 -8.38
CA ALA A 136 -5.60 3.20 -7.24
C ALA A 136 -6.48 2.01 -7.65
N ALA A 137 -7.27 2.16 -8.71
CA ALA A 137 -8.15 1.10 -9.22
C ALA A 137 -7.37 -0.13 -9.72
N LEU A 138 -6.25 0.07 -10.41
CA LEU A 138 -5.35 -1.01 -10.83
C LEU A 138 -4.71 -1.72 -9.64
N ILE A 139 -4.21 -0.96 -8.66
CA ILE A 139 -3.62 -1.50 -7.44
C ILE A 139 -4.65 -2.34 -6.68
N GLU A 140 -5.86 -1.83 -6.49
CA GLU A 140 -6.93 -2.54 -5.77
C GLU A 140 -7.40 -3.81 -6.49
N ALA A 141 -7.34 -3.81 -7.83
CA ALA A 141 -7.58 -5.01 -8.63
C ALA A 141 -6.43 -6.03 -8.57
N GLY A 142 -5.30 -5.72 -7.91
CA GLY A 142 -4.11 -6.55 -7.87
C GLY A 142 -3.35 -6.60 -9.20
N LEU A 143 -3.49 -5.59 -10.04
CA LEU A 143 -2.86 -5.52 -11.36
C LEU A 143 -1.57 -4.68 -11.38
N GLY A 144 -1.03 -4.37 -10.22
CA GLY A 144 0.22 -3.68 -10.01
C GLY A 144 0.51 -3.47 -8.53
N PHE A 145 1.71 -3.01 -8.25
CA PHE A 145 2.18 -2.67 -6.91
C PHE A 145 2.17 -1.16 -6.71
N ALA A 146 1.75 -0.71 -5.53
CA ALA A 146 2.01 0.66 -5.13
C ALA A 146 3.52 0.89 -5.02
N ILE A 147 4.02 1.95 -5.65
CA ILE A 147 5.43 2.33 -5.58
C ILE A 147 5.58 3.82 -5.28
N VAL A 148 6.72 4.18 -4.74
CA VAL A 148 7.13 5.58 -4.58
C VAL A 148 8.48 5.79 -5.24
N VAL A 149 8.52 6.69 -6.21
CA VAL A 149 9.75 7.12 -6.88
C VAL A 149 9.92 8.62 -6.62
N PRO A 150 10.60 9.00 -5.54
CA PRO A 150 10.80 10.40 -5.21
C PRO A 150 11.41 11.20 -6.36
N PRO A 151 11.02 12.49 -6.52
CA PRO A 151 10.24 13.29 -5.56
C PRO A 151 8.72 13.08 -5.63
N ASN A 152 8.20 12.26 -6.57
CA ASN A 152 6.79 12.01 -6.73
C ASN A 152 6.29 11.09 -5.62
N ALA A 153 5.44 11.64 -4.75
CA ALA A 153 5.00 10.99 -3.51
C ALA A 153 3.52 11.27 -3.15
N ASP A 154 2.77 11.96 -4.01
CA ASP A 154 1.35 12.20 -3.80
C ASP A 154 0.57 10.87 -3.75
N PHE A 155 -0.53 10.83 -3.00
CA PHE A 155 -1.44 9.69 -2.87
C PHE A 155 -0.85 8.42 -2.25
N ILE A 156 0.31 8.46 -1.59
CA ILE A 156 0.96 7.28 -0.98
C ILE A 156 -0.03 6.52 -0.09
N ASP A 157 -0.72 7.20 0.84
CA ASP A 157 -1.62 6.57 1.80
C ASP A 157 -2.85 5.95 1.10
N CYS A 158 -3.36 6.59 0.04
CA CYS A 158 -4.43 6.05 -0.78
C CYS A 158 -4.00 4.76 -1.49
N TYR A 159 -2.84 4.78 -2.15
CA TYR A 159 -2.32 3.62 -2.86
C TYR A 159 -1.96 2.47 -1.91
N ALA A 160 -1.41 2.78 -0.74
CA ALA A 160 -1.14 1.79 0.31
C ALA A 160 -2.45 1.13 0.82
N ALA A 161 -3.52 1.91 1.00
CA ALA A 161 -4.82 1.38 1.39
C ALA A 161 -5.45 0.50 0.31
N ALA A 162 -5.38 0.90 -0.97
CA ALA A 162 -5.83 0.09 -2.11
C ALA A 162 -5.05 -1.23 -2.20
N GLU A 163 -3.74 -1.17 -2.03
CA GLU A 163 -2.86 -2.34 -2.00
C GLU A 163 -3.15 -3.27 -0.83
N ALA A 164 -3.38 -2.74 0.37
CA ALA A 164 -3.74 -3.54 1.53
C ALA A 164 -5.03 -4.35 1.29
N ARG A 165 -6.04 -3.76 0.63
CA ARG A 165 -7.27 -4.46 0.24
C ARG A 165 -7.00 -5.56 -0.79
N ALA A 166 -6.19 -5.29 -1.81
CA ALA A 166 -5.81 -6.28 -2.82
C ALA A 166 -5.05 -7.45 -2.20
N ARG A 167 -4.09 -7.16 -1.31
CA ARG A 167 -3.27 -8.14 -0.60
C ARG A 167 -4.10 -9.02 0.33
N ALA A 168 -4.98 -8.43 1.14
CA ALA A 168 -5.86 -9.17 2.04
C ALA A 168 -6.80 -10.12 1.29
N ALA A 169 -7.22 -9.74 0.07
CA ALA A 169 -8.07 -10.56 -0.79
C ALA A 169 -7.30 -11.51 -1.71
N GLY A 170 -5.96 -11.55 -1.65
CA GLY A 170 -5.13 -12.39 -2.53
C GLY A 170 -5.34 -12.09 -4.01
N ARG A 171 -5.54 -10.83 -4.42
CA ARG A 171 -5.84 -10.49 -5.81
C ARG A 171 -4.58 -10.38 -6.66
N GLY A 172 -4.63 -10.92 -7.85
CA GLY A 172 -3.65 -10.69 -8.91
C GLY A 172 -2.21 -10.95 -8.49
N VAL A 173 -1.35 -9.92 -8.50
CA VAL A 173 0.07 -10.01 -8.14
C VAL A 173 0.32 -10.56 -6.73
N TRP A 174 -0.68 -10.53 -5.84
CA TRP A 174 -0.57 -11.02 -4.47
C TRP A 174 -0.83 -12.52 -4.35
N ALA A 175 -1.45 -13.15 -5.33
CA ALA A 175 -1.63 -14.60 -5.43
C ALA A 175 -0.69 -15.27 -6.45
N GLU A 176 -0.07 -14.47 -7.34
CA GLU A 176 0.76 -14.98 -8.42
C GLU A 176 2.16 -15.35 -7.91
N PRO A 177 2.59 -16.61 -8.00
CA PRO A 177 3.90 -17.09 -7.48
C PRO A 177 5.11 -16.35 -8.06
N TYR A 178 5.00 -15.84 -9.29
CA TYR A 178 6.07 -15.06 -9.93
C TYR A 178 6.48 -13.83 -9.09
N TYR A 179 5.53 -13.23 -8.35
CA TYR A 179 5.74 -12.05 -7.52
C TYR A 179 5.98 -12.37 -6.04
N ALA A 180 6.10 -13.65 -5.68
CA ALA A 180 6.50 -14.02 -4.32
C ALA A 180 7.88 -13.39 -3.99
N PRO A 181 8.15 -13.04 -2.71
CA PRO A 181 9.44 -12.53 -2.30
C PRO A 181 10.57 -13.50 -2.68
N ARG A 182 11.66 -12.96 -3.25
CA ARG A 182 12.88 -13.71 -3.56
C ARG A 182 13.85 -13.60 -2.39
N GLU A 183 14.34 -14.76 -1.93
CA GLU A 183 15.37 -14.81 -0.89
C GLU A 183 16.70 -14.27 -1.41
N ALA A 184 17.33 -13.37 -0.62
CA ALA A 184 18.57 -12.72 -1.00
C ALA A 184 19.72 -13.69 -1.28
N GLY A 185 19.74 -14.85 -0.61
CA GLY A 185 20.80 -15.86 -0.78
C GLY A 185 20.66 -16.75 -2.02
N THR A 186 19.54 -16.66 -2.76
CA THR A 186 19.21 -17.62 -3.85
C THR A 186 19.06 -16.94 -5.23
N LEU A 187 19.46 -15.68 -5.36
CA LEU A 187 19.25 -14.89 -6.58
C LEU A 187 19.99 -15.44 -7.79
N VAL A 188 19.29 -15.50 -8.91
CA VAL A 188 19.83 -15.88 -10.23
C VAL A 188 19.67 -14.72 -11.23
N PRO A 189 20.40 -14.71 -12.38
CA PRO A 189 20.31 -13.63 -13.35
C PRO A 189 18.90 -13.29 -13.83
N ALA A 190 18.00 -14.28 -13.88
CA ALA A 190 16.59 -14.10 -14.24
C ALA A 190 15.78 -13.27 -13.21
N ASP A 191 16.30 -13.06 -12.00
CA ASP A 191 15.67 -12.24 -10.98
C ASP A 191 15.89 -10.73 -11.19
N ALA A 192 16.68 -10.34 -12.19
CA ALA A 192 16.82 -8.92 -12.54
C ALA A 192 15.47 -8.33 -12.97
N GLY A 193 15.17 -7.10 -12.52
CA GLY A 193 13.92 -6.42 -12.79
C GLY A 193 13.20 -5.99 -11.51
N PHE A 194 11.91 -5.70 -11.61
CA PHE A 194 11.11 -5.39 -10.43
C PHE A 194 10.85 -6.66 -9.62
N ARG A 195 11.23 -6.65 -8.35
CA ARG A 195 11.09 -7.80 -7.43
C ARG A 195 10.73 -7.35 -6.03
N ARG A 196 10.19 -8.30 -5.28
CA ARG A 196 10.12 -8.26 -3.84
C ARG A 196 11.29 -9.09 -3.32
N LEU A 197 12.24 -8.46 -2.64
CA LEU A 197 13.46 -9.08 -2.11
C LEU A 197 13.33 -9.23 -0.61
N THR A 198 13.54 -10.43 -0.08
CA THR A 198 13.51 -10.68 1.35
C THR A 198 14.85 -11.21 1.86
N GLY A 199 15.14 -10.96 3.13
CA GLY A 199 16.32 -11.46 3.82
C GLY A 199 16.56 -10.75 5.14
N THR A 200 17.42 -11.33 5.98
CA THR A 200 17.83 -10.71 7.25
C THR A 200 18.94 -9.70 6.99
N VAL A 201 18.78 -8.47 7.50
CA VAL A 201 19.82 -7.45 7.44
C VAL A 201 21.00 -7.86 8.31
N GLN A 202 22.10 -8.23 7.70
CA GLN A 202 23.31 -8.71 8.41
C GLN A 202 24.12 -7.54 8.98
N LYS A 203 24.19 -6.43 8.25
CA LYS A 203 24.88 -5.22 8.66
C LYS A 203 24.41 -4.00 7.87
N LEU A 204 24.64 -2.82 8.45
CA LEU A 204 24.56 -1.53 7.78
C LEU A 204 25.98 -1.09 7.37
N GLY A 205 26.19 -0.91 6.09
CA GLY A 205 27.45 -0.41 5.52
C GLY A 205 27.31 1.04 5.07
N TYR A 206 28.43 1.77 5.10
CA TYR A 206 28.50 3.17 4.70
C TYR A 206 29.42 3.32 3.50
N GLY A 207 28.92 3.96 2.45
CA GLY A 207 29.70 4.36 1.29
C GLY A 207 29.75 5.89 1.16
N ARG A 208 30.51 6.39 0.18
CA ARG A 208 30.69 7.84 -0.02
C ARG A 208 29.35 8.61 -0.13
N SER A 209 28.36 8.03 -0.79
CA SER A 209 27.05 8.68 -1.07
C SER A 209 25.88 7.72 -0.91
N SER A 210 26.03 6.64 -0.16
CA SER A 210 24.98 5.64 -0.02
C SER A 210 25.17 4.83 1.25
N PHE A 211 24.06 4.37 1.79
CA PHE A 211 23.99 3.35 2.83
C PHE A 211 23.63 2.02 2.18
N TYR A 212 24.10 0.92 2.76
CA TYR A 212 23.85 -0.42 2.28
C TYR A 212 23.37 -1.31 3.41
N LEU A 213 22.19 -1.88 3.26
CA LEU A 213 21.69 -2.94 4.13
C LEU A 213 22.06 -4.26 3.44
N ASP A 214 23.12 -4.91 3.92
CA ASP A 214 23.60 -6.18 3.37
C ASP A 214 22.68 -7.32 3.85
N LEU A 215 22.08 -8.07 2.90
CA LEU A 215 21.16 -9.18 3.17
C LEU A 215 21.83 -10.54 3.03
N ALA A 216 22.78 -10.66 2.11
CA ALA A 216 23.56 -11.86 1.82
C ALA A 216 24.90 -11.47 1.18
N PRO A 217 25.88 -12.38 1.06
CA PRO A 217 27.10 -12.11 0.33
C PRO A 217 26.82 -11.59 -1.08
N GLY A 218 27.28 -10.36 -1.35
CA GLY A 218 27.06 -9.73 -2.66
C GLY A 218 25.66 -9.15 -2.91
N VAL A 219 24.74 -9.21 -1.96
CA VAL A 219 23.36 -8.69 -2.09
C VAL A 219 23.09 -7.60 -1.07
N ALA A 220 22.72 -6.40 -1.53
CA ALA A 220 22.37 -5.31 -0.63
C ALA A 220 21.23 -4.44 -1.16
N ILE A 221 20.45 -3.93 -0.24
CA ILE A 221 19.55 -2.80 -0.45
C ILE A 221 20.39 -1.52 -0.34
N ARG A 222 20.24 -0.63 -1.31
CA ARG A 222 21.01 0.62 -1.37
C ARG A 222 20.10 1.82 -1.17
N LEU A 223 20.34 2.59 -0.12
CA LEU A 223 19.77 3.93 0.07
C LEU A 223 20.82 4.97 -0.35
N HIS A 224 20.49 5.82 -1.34
CA HIS A 224 21.36 6.93 -1.73
C HIS A 224 21.19 8.10 -0.75
N ALA A 225 22.28 8.82 -0.42
CA ALA A 225 22.25 9.92 0.53
C ALA A 225 21.20 11.01 0.19
N ARG A 226 20.97 11.31 -1.10
CA ARG A 226 19.94 12.25 -1.54
C ARG A 226 18.51 11.84 -1.16
N ASP A 227 18.24 10.53 -1.04
CA ASP A 227 16.93 10.02 -0.70
C ASP A 227 16.73 9.90 0.83
N GLN A 228 17.78 10.19 1.63
CA GLN A 228 17.75 10.11 3.10
C GLN A 228 16.69 11.03 3.72
N ILE A 229 16.38 12.14 3.09
CA ILE A 229 15.35 13.09 3.53
C ILE A 229 13.98 12.42 3.72
N TYR A 230 13.66 11.38 2.95
CA TYR A 230 12.41 10.63 3.07
C TYR A 230 12.41 9.62 4.22
N PHE A 231 13.57 9.42 4.87
CA PHE A 231 13.76 8.50 5.99
C PHE A 231 13.95 9.23 7.33
N GLN A 232 13.54 10.49 7.43
CA GLN A 232 13.59 11.22 8.69
C GLN A 232 12.74 10.50 9.75
N GLY A 233 13.33 10.32 10.94
CA GLY A 233 12.70 9.53 12.01
C GLY A 233 12.78 8.00 11.84
N PHE A 234 13.37 7.51 10.73
CA PHE A 234 13.57 6.09 10.49
C PHE A 234 15.02 5.68 10.79
N ALA A 235 15.22 4.93 11.85
CA ALA A 235 16.55 4.42 12.23
C ALA A 235 16.89 3.19 11.37
N LEU A 236 17.74 3.36 10.35
CA LEU A 236 18.20 2.24 9.51
C LEU A 236 18.95 1.17 10.32
N GLU A 237 19.64 1.60 11.37
CA GLU A 237 20.36 0.73 12.32
C GLU A 237 19.43 -0.27 13.00
N SER A 238 18.18 0.11 13.25
CA SER A 238 17.18 -0.75 13.86
C SER A 238 16.78 -1.95 13.01
N LEU A 239 17.13 -1.94 11.72
CA LEU A 239 16.87 -3.06 10.80
C LEU A 239 17.91 -4.18 10.93
N VAL A 240 19.10 -3.90 11.48
CA VAL A 240 20.16 -4.92 11.65
C VAL A 240 19.65 -6.06 12.52
N GLY A 241 19.83 -7.29 12.07
CA GLY A 241 19.32 -8.50 12.69
C GLY A 241 17.84 -8.80 12.40
N ARG A 242 17.11 -7.93 11.69
CA ARG A 242 15.70 -8.13 11.34
C ARG A 242 15.55 -8.65 9.92
N SER A 243 14.54 -9.50 9.71
CA SER A 243 14.08 -9.88 8.38
C SER A 243 13.27 -8.72 7.78
N VAL A 244 13.62 -8.35 6.55
CA VAL A 244 12.94 -7.29 5.80
C VAL A 244 12.48 -7.82 4.44
N THR A 245 11.37 -7.30 3.93
CA THR A 245 10.97 -7.46 2.54
C THR A 245 10.92 -6.07 1.90
N VAL A 246 11.67 -5.89 0.83
CA VAL A 246 11.76 -4.64 0.07
C VAL A 246 11.35 -4.89 -1.36
N ARG A 247 10.59 -3.98 -1.94
CA ARG A 247 10.26 -4.03 -3.37
C ARG A 247 10.96 -2.93 -4.15
N GLY A 248 11.35 -3.25 -5.38
CA GLY A 248 12.04 -2.33 -6.25
C GLY A 248 12.72 -3.03 -7.41
N TRP A 249 13.51 -2.26 -8.16
CA TRP A 249 14.24 -2.78 -9.31
C TRP A 249 15.57 -3.38 -8.89
N LEU A 250 15.62 -4.72 -8.87
CA LEU A 250 16.82 -5.49 -8.58
C LEU A 250 17.74 -5.50 -9.81
N ARG A 251 19.00 -5.15 -9.63
CA ARG A 251 20.00 -5.08 -10.69
C ARG A 251 21.30 -5.70 -10.24
N GLN A 252 21.97 -6.39 -11.18
CA GLN A 252 23.33 -6.87 -10.96
C GLN A 252 24.33 -5.88 -11.53
N TYR A 253 25.34 -5.52 -10.74
CA TYR A 253 26.45 -4.68 -11.14
C TYR A 253 27.77 -5.25 -10.61
N LYS A 254 28.72 -5.57 -11.49
CA LYS A 254 30.03 -6.18 -11.14
C LYS A 254 29.87 -7.40 -10.23
N GLY A 255 28.98 -8.31 -10.61
CA GLY A 255 28.69 -9.53 -9.84
C GLY A 255 27.92 -9.34 -8.53
N ARG A 256 27.53 -8.12 -8.18
CA ARG A 256 26.79 -7.81 -6.94
C ARG A 256 25.37 -7.38 -7.24
N TRP A 257 24.41 -7.86 -6.46
CA TRP A 257 23.02 -7.47 -6.54
C TRP A 257 22.74 -6.20 -5.72
N ARG A 258 21.99 -5.29 -6.30
CA ARG A 258 21.59 -4.03 -5.66
C ARG A 258 20.12 -3.74 -5.96
N MET A 259 19.38 -3.43 -4.91
CA MET A 259 18.02 -2.90 -5.00
C MET A 259 18.01 -1.49 -4.40
N PRO A 260 17.72 -0.43 -5.18
CA PRO A 260 17.56 0.91 -4.62
C PRO A 260 16.33 0.98 -3.71
N LEU A 261 16.53 1.49 -2.49
CA LEU A 261 15.47 1.88 -1.57
C LEU A 261 15.41 3.40 -1.54
N ARG A 262 14.36 3.98 -2.12
CA ARG A 262 14.23 5.42 -2.28
C ARG A 262 13.24 6.07 -1.33
N HIS A 263 12.33 5.27 -0.75
CA HIS A 263 11.28 5.72 0.15
C HIS A 263 10.91 4.61 1.15
N PRO A 264 10.56 4.93 2.41
CA PRO A 264 10.14 3.91 3.40
C PRO A 264 8.96 3.05 2.96
N ALA A 265 8.02 3.60 2.20
CA ALA A 265 6.86 2.86 1.67
C ALA A 265 7.23 1.66 0.76
N MET A 266 8.50 1.55 0.35
CA MET A 266 9.01 0.40 -0.39
C MET A 266 9.44 -0.77 0.51
N LEU A 267 9.47 -0.57 1.84
CA LEU A 267 9.60 -1.62 2.85
C LEU A 267 8.21 -2.22 3.13
N GLU A 268 8.02 -3.52 2.87
CA GLU A 268 6.72 -4.19 3.07
C GLU A 268 6.50 -4.73 4.49
N THR A 269 7.58 -4.99 5.19
CA THR A 269 7.63 -5.32 6.61
C THR A 269 8.33 -4.17 7.33
N PRO A 270 7.65 -3.05 7.61
CA PRO A 270 8.25 -2.05 8.47
C PRO A 270 8.40 -2.67 9.86
N PRO A 271 9.54 -2.48 10.55
CA PRO A 271 9.51 -2.48 12.01
C PRO A 271 8.42 -1.48 12.42
N ALA A 272 7.82 -1.65 13.59
CA ALA A 272 6.81 -0.73 14.10
C ALA A 272 7.35 0.71 13.99
N TRP A 273 7.06 1.36 12.86
CA TRP A 273 7.39 2.75 12.59
C TRP A 273 6.14 3.54 12.92
N GLU A 274 6.17 4.16 14.07
CA GLU A 274 5.22 5.22 14.35
C GLU A 274 5.60 6.41 13.47
N LYS A 275 4.69 6.78 12.56
CA LYS A 275 4.81 8.07 11.87
C LYS A 275 5.05 9.12 12.95
N PRO A 276 6.11 9.96 12.88
CA PRO A 276 6.18 11.11 13.76
C PRO A 276 4.88 11.87 13.62
N SER A 277 4.15 12.05 14.72
CA SER A 277 3.01 12.95 14.75
C SER A 277 3.55 14.31 14.30
N LEU A 278 3.10 14.79 13.15
CA LEU A 278 3.28 16.20 12.81
C LEU A 278 2.50 16.97 13.88
N SER A 279 3.20 17.35 14.96
CA SER A 279 2.71 18.37 15.87
C SER A 279 2.64 19.65 15.07
N GLU A 280 1.43 20.19 14.97
CA GLU A 280 1.11 21.49 14.44
C GLU A 280 2.01 22.62 14.97
#